data_5132c84c3087af0d001dc0647fd893f1
#
_entry.id   5132c84c3087af0d001dc0647fd893f1
#
_cell.length_a   1.000
_cell.length_b   1.000
_cell.length_c   1.000
_cell.angle_alpha   90.00
_cell.angle_beta   90.00
_cell.angle_gamma   90.00
#
_symmetry.space_group_name_H-M   'P 1'
#
loop_
_entity.id
_entity.type
_entity.pdbx_description
1 polymer ?
#
loop_
_entity_poly.entity_id
_entity_poly.type
_entity_poly.pdbx_seq_one_letter_code
_entity_poly.pdbx_strand_id
1 'polypeptide(L)'
;DVLVVDDLSKGHAASVPPGILHVHSLFDRAELAALMRAHSVDAVIHFAAFIAVGESTREPERYFHNNVSGSISLFSAMADAGVNKLVFSSTAAVYGNPDEVPIPETAAIRAVNPYGESKLMFESVLRWYRELHGLDVVIFRYFNAAGASPQFGEHHRIETHLIPNVLKVALGQTNNVSIFGTDYPTPDGTCIRDYIHIADLAQAHLLALQPGKSGVFNLGNGEGFSVREVVATCERITRSEEHTSELQSHHDL
;
A
#
# COMPACT_ATOMS: atom_id res chain seq x y z
N ASP A 1 4.24 22.94 -4.60
CA ASP A 1 3.21 22.54 -5.58
C ASP A 1 3.20 21.01 -5.69
N VAL A 2 2.06 20.44 -6.10
CA VAL A 2 1.88 19.00 -6.26
C VAL A 2 1.46 18.71 -7.69
N LEU A 3 2.06 17.68 -8.28
CA LEU A 3 1.61 17.04 -9.53
C LEU A 3 1.23 15.60 -9.21
N VAL A 4 0.18 15.10 -9.84
CA VAL A 4 -0.24 13.71 -9.72
C VAL A 4 -0.11 13.05 -11.08
N VAL A 5 0.58 11.92 -11.12
CA VAL A 5 0.68 11.07 -12.31
C VAL A 5 0.00 9.74 -12.02
N ASP A 6 -0.94 9.35 -12.86
CA ASP A 6 -1.69 8.09 -12.75
C ASP A 6 -2.12 7.64 -14.14
N ASP A 7 -2.04 6.33 -14.44
CA ASP A 7 -2.52 5.78 -15.71
C ASP A 7 -4.02 5.47 -15.71
N LEU A 8 -4.68 5.68 -14.56
CA LEU A 8 -6.10 5.44 -14.29
C LEU A 8 -6.54 3.97 -14.49
N SER A 9 -5.60 3.05 -14.54
CA SER A 9 -5.91 1.61 -14.65
C SER A 9 -6.64 1.07 -13.40
N LYS A 10 -6.32 1.61 -12.24
CA LYS A 10 -6.97 1.32 -10.95
C LYS A 10 -7.50 2.58 -10.26
N GLY A 11 -6.88 3.74 -10.51
CA GLY A 11 -7.22 5.03 -9.92
C GLY A 11 -8.49 5.67 -10.49
N HIS A 12 -8.92 6.75 -9.84
CA HIS A 12 -10.08 7.53 -10.20
C HIS A 12 -9.69 9.01 -10.37
N ALA A 13 -9.84 9.56 -11.56
CA ALA A 13 -9.53 10.97 -11.82
C ALA A 13 -10.28 11.94 -10.90
N ALA A 14 -11.50 11.58 -10.48
CA ALA A 14 -12.31 12.38 -9.55
C ALA A 14 -11.71 12.51 -8.14
N SER A 15 -10.74 11.66 -7.78
CA SER A 15 -10.01 11.72 -6.49
C SER A 15 -8.87 12.74 -6.51
N VAL A 16 -8.57 13.33 -7.68
CA VAL A 16 -7.47 14.28 -7.84
C VAL A 16 -8.04 15.67 -8.07
N PRO A 17 -7.55 16.71 -7.38
CA PRO A 17 -7.96 18.10 -7.63
C PRO A 17 -7.75 18.48 -9.10
N PRO A 18 -8.64 19.33 -9.67
CA PRO A 18 -8.51 19.76 -11.06
C PRO A 18 -7.18 20.45 -11.35
N GLY A 19 -6.59 20.15 -12.50
CA GLY A 19 -5.41 20.87 -13.02
C GLY A 19 -4.06 20.33 -12.58
N ILE A 20 -4.00 19.30 -11.71
CA ILE A 20 -2.75 18.70 -11.26
C ILE A 20 -2.56 17.24 -11.71
N LEU A 21 -3.56 16.63 -12.33
CA LEU A 21 -3.50 15.26 -12.86
C LEU A 21 -2.88 15.25 -14.27
N HIS A 22 -1.86 14.43 -14.42
CA HIS A 22 -1.24 14.07 -15.70
C HIS A 22 -1.42 12.57 -15.94
N VAL A 23 -2.08 12.21 -17.02
CA VAL A 23 -2.37 10.79 -17.33
C VAL A 23 -1.19 10.21 -18.11
N HIS A 24 -0.36 9.44 -17.41
CA HIS A 24 0.81 8.76 -17.98
C HIS A 24 1.02 7.41 -17.29
N SER A 25 1.60 6.47 -18.03
CA SER A 25 2.12 5.22 -17.49
C SER A 25 3.49 5.42 -16.85
N LEU A 26 3.87 4.56 -15.90
CA LEU A 26 5.25 4.49 -15.39
C LEU A 26 6.28 4.18 -16.49
N PHE A 27 5.85 3.61 -17.60
CA PHE A 27 6.70 3.28 -18.75
C PHE A 27 6.94 4.44 -19.70
N ASP A 28 6.23 5.56 -19.55
CA ASP A 28 6.38 6.77 -20.37
C ASP A 28 7.58 7.62 -19.88
N ARG A 29 8.77 6.99 -19.85
CA ARG A 29 9.99 7.55 -19.23
C ARG A 29 10.33 8.95 -19.74
N ALA A 30 10.27 9.18 -21.07
CA ALA A 30 10.64 10.45 -21.67
C ALA A 30 9.67 11.57 -21.28
N GLU A 31 8.38 11.27 -21.28
CA GLU A 31 7.29 12.17 -20.90
C GLU A 31 7.36 12.52 -19.41
N LEU A 32 7.58 11.52 -18.55
CA LEU A 32 7.77 11.72 -17.12
C LEU A 32 9.00 12.58 -16.81
N ALA A 33 10.12 12.33 -17.46
CA ALA A 33 11.31 13.15 -17.30
C ALA A 33 11.10 14.59 -17.79
N ALA A 34 10.39 14.78 -18.90
CA ALA A 34 10.04 16.11 -19.41
C ALA A 34 9.11 16.85 -18.43
N LEU A 35 8.10 16.17 -17.90
CA LEU A 35 7.16 16.71 -16.90
C LEU A 35 7.91 17.16 -15.64
N MET A 36 8.79 16.31 -15.09
CA MET A 36 9.59 16.63 -13.91
C MET A 36 10.47 17.87 -14.12
N ARG A 37 11.13 17.99 -15.30
CA ARG A 37 11.94 19.17 -15.63
C ARG A 37 11.08 20.43 -15.78
N ALA A 38 9.96 20.33 -16.51
CA ALA A 38 9.10 21.48 -16.78
C ALA A 38 8.53 22.11 -15.50
N HIS A 39 8.31 21.30 -14.47
CA HIS A 39 7.75 21.75 -13.19
C HIS A 39 8.79 21.82 -12.07
N SER A 40 10.08 21.66 -12.37
CA SER A 40 11.17 21.71 -11.38
C SER A 40 10.87 20.82 -10.16
N VAL A 41 10.52 19.55 -10.41
CA VAL A 41 10.14 18.61 -9.34
C VAL A 41 11.33 18.33 -8.43
N ASP A 42 11.16 18.53 -7.12
CA ASP A 42 12.21 18.32 -6.11
C ASP A 42 12.22 16.86 -5.59
N ALA A 43 11.06 16.23 -5.52
CA ALA A 43 10.92 14.88 -4.97
C ALA A 43 9.75 14.12 -5.60
N VAL A 44 9.83 12.79 -5.57
CA VAL A 44 8.75 11.89 -6.01
C VAL A 44 8.27 11.06 -4.83
N ILE A 45 6.94 10.96 -4.65
CA ILE A 45 6.29 9.97 -3.79
C ILE A 45 5.70 8.91 -4.71
N HIS A 46 6.15 7.67 -4.58
CA HIS A 46 5.78 6.57 -5.47
C HIS A 46 4.79 5.62 -4.81
N PHE A 47 3.49 5.82 -5.12
CA PHE A 47 2.39 4.94 -4.68
C PHE A 47 1.95 3.93 -5.75
N ALA A 48 2.20 4.23 -7.03
CA ALA A 48 1.66 3.47 -8.15
C ALA A 48 2.14 2.00 -8.13
N ALA A 49 1.22 1.08 -7.89
CA ALA A 49 1.49 -0.36 -7.86
C ALA A 49 0.18 -1.16 -7.93
N PHE A 50 0.27 -2.42 -8.34
CA PHE A 50 -0.76 -3.41 -8.04
C PHE A 50 -0.55 -3.95 -6.63
N ILE A 51 -1.63 -4.08 -5.83
CA ILE A 51 -1.56 -4.34 -4.39
C ILE A 51 -2.31 -5.59 -3.93
N ALA A 52 -3.16 -6.19 -4.76
CA ALA A 52 -4.02 -7.30 -4.38
C ALA A 52 -3.23 -8.62 -4.29
N VAL A 53 -2.98 -9.10 -3.06
CA VAL A 53 -2.19 -10.31 -2.78
C VAL A 53 -2.74 -11.52 -3.53
N GLY A 54 -4.06 -11.79 -3.47
CA GLY A 54 -4.67 -12.92 -4.16
C GLY A 54 -4.60 -12.83 -5.70
N GLU A 55 -4.62 -11.62 -6.29
CA GLU A 55 -4.37 -11.41 -7.72
C GLU A 55 -2.90 -11.73 -8.06
N SER A 56 -1.96 -11.33 -7.20
CA SER A 56 -0.53 -11.52 -7.44
C SER A 56 -0.13 -13.00 -7.54
N THR A 57 -0.80 -13.89 -6.82
CA THR A 57 -0.55 -15.34 -6.90
C THR A 57 -1.07 -15.96 -8.18
N ARG A 58 -2.12 -15.39 -8.78
CA ARG A 58 -2.67 -15.86 -10.06
C ARG A 58 -1.97 -15.24 -11.28
N GLU A 59 -1.53 -14.00 -11.15
CA GLU A 59 -0.93 -13.22 -12.25
C GLU A 59 0.43 -12.61 -11.82
N PRO A 60 1.42 -13.41 -11.40
CA PRO A 60 2.68 -12.89 -10.84
C PRO A 60 3.47 -12.04 -11.85
N GLU A 61 3.49 -12.42 -13.13
CA GLU A 61 4.18 -11.69 -14.19
C GLU A 61 3.71 -10.23 -14.27
N ARG A 62 2.40 -10.02 -14.18
CA ARG A 62 1.79 -8.70 -14.19
C ARG A 62 2.28 -7.82 -13.04
N TYR A 63 2.44 -8.42 -11.85
CA TYR A 63 2.95 -7.72 -10.67
C TYR A 63 4.42 -7.36 -10.80
N PHE A 64 5.27 -8.29 -11.24
CA PHE A 64 6.68 -8.00 -11.47
C PHE A 64 6.88 -6.97 -12.60
N HIS A 65 6.14 -7.08 -13.69
CA HIS A 65 6.21 -6.10 -14.76
C HIS A 65 5.82 -4.70 -14.27
N ASN A 66 4.65 -4.54 -13.67
CA ASN A 66 4.18 -3.22 -13.22
C ASN A 66 5.01 -2.67 -12.04
N ASN A 67 5.13 -3.46 -10.97
CA ASN A 67 5.69 -2.97 -9.70
C ASN A 67 7.22 -2.88 -9.73
N VAL A 68 7.91 -3.70 -10.51
CA VAL A 68 9.37 -3.67 -10.59
C VAL A 68 9.82 -2.93 -11.84
N SER A 69 9.45 -3.40 -13.04
CA SER A 69 9.92 -2.78 -14.28
C SER A 69 9.38 -1.36 -14.45
N GLY A 70 8.10 -1.11 -14.12
CA GLY A 70 7.51 0.23 -14.11
C GLY A 70 8.20 1.17 -13.12
N SER A 71 8.50 0.70 -11.91
CA SER A 71 9.24 1.50 -10.91
C SER A 71 10.66 1.81 -11.35
N ILE A 72 11.36 0.88 -12.01
CA ILE A 72 12.70 1.14 -12.60
C ILE A 72 12.60 2.19 -13.71
N SER A 73 11.56 2.14 -14.55
CA SER A 73 11.32 3.14 -15.59
C SER A 73 11.08 4.53 -15.00
N LEU A 74 10.22 4.65 -13.96
CA LEU A 74 10.01 5.90 -13.23
C LEU A 74 11.32 6.42 -12.63
N PHE A 75 12.09 5.55 -11.98
CA PHE A 75 13.37 5.94 -11.40
C PHE A 75 14.37 6.43 -12.45
N SER A 76 14.39 5.79 -13.62
CA SER A 76 15.20 6.24 -14.76
C SER A 76 14.75 7.63 -15.25
N ALA A 77 13.44 7.91 -15.28
CA ALA A 77 12.91 9.24 -15.60
C ALA A 77 13.34 10.30 -14.56
N MET A 78 13.34 9.95 -13.26
CA MET A 78 13.85 10.82 -12.20
C MET A 78 15.33 11.16 -12.41
N ALA A 79 16.15 10.16 -12.72
CA ALA A 79 17.58 10.36 -13.00
C ALA A 79 17.80 11.26 -14.22
N ASP A 80 17.06 11.06 -15.32
CA ASP A 80 17.09 11.91 -16.51
C ASP A 80 16.68 13.36 -16.22
N ALA A 81 15.80 13.56 -15.23
CA ALA A 81 15.33 14.88 -14.82
C ALA A 81 16.20 15.53 -13.71
N GLY A 82 17.14 14.78 -13.13
CA GLY A 82 17.98 15.26 -12.03
C GLY A 82 17.26 15.26 -10.66
N VAL A 83 16.15 14.53 -10.52
CA VAL A 83 15.40 14.39 -9.26
C VAL A 83 16.05 13.29 -8.42
N ASN A 84 16.58 13.64 -7.25
CA ASN A 84 17.36 12.74 -6.40
C ASN A 84 16.66 12.34 -5.10
N LYS A 85 15.39 12.71 -4.88
CA LYS A 85 14.63 12.34 -3.68
C LYS A 85 13.43 11.48 -4.03
N LEU A 86 13.32 10.32 -3.36
CA LEU A 86 12.23 9.37 -3.53
C LEU A 86 11.66 8.95 -2.17
N VAL A 87 10.35 8.99 -2.03
CA VAL A 87 9.61 8.31 -0.96
C VAL A 87 8.88 7.12 -1.60
N PHE A 88 9.25 5.91 -1.17
CA PHE A 88 8.72 4.68 -1.77
C PHE A 88 7.72 3.98 -0.84
N SER A 89 6.54 3.71 -1.38
CA SER A 89 5.50 2.90 -0.75
C SER A 89 5.84 1.41 -0.88
N SER A 90 6.45 0.85 0.17
CA SER A 90 6.64 -0.59 0.34
C SER A 90 5.53 -1.19 1.21
N THR A 91 5.73 -2.36 1.77
CA THR A 91 4.70 -3.12 2.48
C THR A 91 5.30 -3.98 3.59
N ALA A 92 4.58 -4.18 4.69
CA ALA A 92 4.91 -5.18 5.71
C ALA A 92 4.86 -6.63 5.18
N ALA A 93 4.23 -6.87 4.02
CA ALA A 93 4.23 -8.19 3.37
C ALA A 93 5.64 -8.70 2.99
N VAL A 94 6.67 -7.84 2.97
CA VAL A 94 8.07 -8.24 2.79
C VAL A 94 8.60 -9.10 3.93
N TYR A 95 8.01 -9.01 5.12
CA TYR A 95 8.40 -9.82 6.29
C TYR A 95 7.83 -11.24 6.26
N GLY A 96 6.75 -11.47 5.50
CA GLY A 96 6.04 -12.74 5.45
C GLY A 96 5.47 -13.11 6.83
N ASN A 97 5.89 -14.25 7.36
CA ASN A 97 5.54 -14.70 8.71
C ASN A 97 6.68 -14.31 9.67
N PRO A 98 6.55 -13.22 10.43
CA PRO A 98 7.61 -12.75 11.33
C PRO A 98 7.75 -13.65 12.55
N ASP A 99 8.99 -13.73 13.08
CA ASP A 99 9.31 -14.51 14.27
C ASP A 99 8.93 -13.76 15.57
N GLU A 100 8.78 -12.42 15.52
CA GLU A 100 8.41 -11.57 16.65
C GLU A 100 7.42 -10.46 16.28
N VAL A 101 6.62 -10.03 17.27
CA VAL A 101 5.65 -8.95 17.15
C VAL A 101 5.77 -8.07 18.41
N PRO A 102 5.82 -6.73 18.30
CA PRO A 102 5.83 -5.92 17.07
C PRO A 102 7.03 -6.19 16.17
N ILE A 103 6.84 -6.11 14.84
CA ILE A 103 7.87 -6.41 13.85
C ILE A 103 8.83 -5.22 13.74
N PRO A 104 10.14 -5.36 14.08
CA PRO A 104 11.10 -4.29 13.87
C PRO A 104 11.56 -4.22 12.41
N GLU A 105 12.09 -3.08 11.98
CA GLU A 105 12.65 -2.91 10.63
C GLU A 105 13.84 -3.84 10.34
N THR A 106 14.49 -4.34 11.41
CA THR A 106 15.59 -5.29 11.35
C THR A 106 15.16 -6.75 11.23
N ALA A 107 13.85 -7.03 11.30
CA ALA A 107 13.31 -8.37 11.17
C ALA A 107 13.72 -9.03 9.84
N ALA A 108 13.80 -10.35 9.84
CA ALA A 108 14.13 -11.11 8.65
C ALA A 108 13.08 -10.87 7.54
N ILE A 109 13.58 -10.63 6.33
CA ILE A 109 12.74 -10.40 5.16
C ILE A 109 12.53 -11.74 4.45
N ARG A 110 11.27 -12.18 4.34
CA ARG A 110 10.86 -13.46 3.77
C ARG A 110 9.48 -13.32 3.11
N ALA A 111 9.41 -12.56 2.01
CA ALA A 111 8.14 -12.41 1.28
C ALA A 111 7.55 -13.78 0.90
N VAL A 112 6.24 -13.96 1.12
CA VAL A 112 5.53 -15.22 0.88
C VAL A 112 4.53 -15.15 -0.27
N ASN A 113 4.50 -14.03 -0.98
CA ASN A 113 3.65 -13.84 -2.14
C ASN A 113 4.31 -12.89 -3.16
N PRO A 114 3.91 -12.96 -4.45
CA PRO A 114 4.52 -12.15 -5.51
C PRO A 114 4.37 -10.64 -5.33
N TYR A 115 3.30 -10.17 -4.66
CA TYR A 115 3.16 -8.75 -4.33
C TYR A 115 4.27 -8.29 -3.37
N GLY A 116 4.44 -8.97 -2.23
CA GLY A 116 5.50 -8.67 -1.27
C GLY A 116 6.89 -8.77 -1.91
N GLU A 117 7.13 -9.82 -2.72
CA GLU A 117 8.38 -10.01 -3.43
C GLU A 117 8.64 -8.87 -4.43
N SER A 118 7.64 -8.41 -5.18
CA SER A 118 7.79 -7.30 -6.13
C SER A 118 8.21 -5.99 -5.45
N LYS A 119 7.69 -5.72 -4.25
CA LYS A 119 8.08 -4.57 -3.45
C LYS A 119 9.52 -4.71 -2.93
N LEU A 120 9.87 -5.89 -2.42
CA LEU A 120 11.21 -6.20 -1.94
C LEU A 120 12.28 -6.11 -3.04
N MET A 121 11.98 -6.60 -4.24
CA MET A 121 12.88 -6.46 -5.38
C MET A 121 13.21 -4.98 -5.66
N PHE A 122 12.21 -4.11 -5.63
CA PHE A 122 12.45 -2.70 -5.86
C PHE A 122 13.16 -2.03 -4.66
N GLU A 123 12.89 -2.42 -3.41
CA GLU A 123 13.71 -1.99 -2.26
C GLU A 123 15.19 -2.33 -2.47
N SER A 124 15.49 -3.52 -3.03
CA SER A 124 16.86 -3.94 -3.34
C SER A 124 17.51 -3.07 -4.42
N VAL A 125 16.75 -2.68 -5.45
CA VAL A 125 17.22 -1.70 -6.46
C VAL A 125 17.54 -0.37 -5.80
N LEU A 126 16.62 0.18 -4.99
CA LEU A 126 16.81 1.48 -4.32
C LEU A 126 18.02 1.48 -3.37
N ARG A 127 18.29 0.37 -2.68
CA ARG A 127 19.48 0.22 -1.83
C ARG A 127 20.76 0.42 -2.64
N TRP A 128 20.89 -0.23 -3.82
CA TRP A 128 22.06 -0.08 -4.67
C TRP A 128 22.23 1.34 -5.19
N TYR A 129 21.14 1.99 -5.59
CA TYR A 129 21.22 3.38 -6.06
C TYR A 129 21.58 4.36 -4.94
N ARG A 130 21.11 4.12 -3.72
CA ARG A 130 21.51 4.89 -2.55
C ARG A 130 23.01 4.74 -2.28
N GLU A 131 23.53 3.50 -2.32
CA GLU A 131 24.93 3.21 -2.03
C GLU A 131 25.88 3.74 -3.12
N LEU A 132 25.52 3.61 -4.40
CA LEU A 132 26.39 3.92 -5.52
C LEU A 132 26.23 5.35 -6.06
N HIS A 133 25.05 5.93 -5.96
CA HIS A 133 24.70 7.20 -6.58
C HIS A 133 24.19 8.26 -5.59
N GLY A 134 24.13 7.95 -4.29
CA GLY A 134 23.72 8.90 -3.26
C GLY A 134 22.24 9.29 -3.34
N LEU A 135 21.37 8.38 -3.85
CA LEU A 135 19.92 8.61 -3.85
C LEU A 135 19.41 8.87 -2.43
N ASP A 136 18.72 9.99 -2.24
CA ASP A 136 18.00 10.30 -0.99
C ASP A 136 16.66 9.55 -1.03
N VAL A 137 16.54 8.45 -0.29
CA VAL A 137 15.38 7.58 -0.33
C VAL A 137 14.83 7.28 1.06
N VAL A 138 13.51 7.43 1.19
CA VAL A 138 12.74 6.91 2.33
C VAL A 138 11.86 5.78 1.83
N ILE A 139 11.91 4.63 2.50
CA ILE A 139 11.12 3.45 2.22
C ILE A 139 10.16 3.25 3.38
N PHE A 140 8.86 3.25 3.10
CA PHE A 140 7.83 2.97 4.08
C PHE A 140 7.23 1.60 3.87
N ARG A 141 7.32 0.72 4.87
CA ARG A 141 6.65 -0.58 4.91
C ARG A 141 5.33 -0.42 5.65
N TYR A 142 4.25 -0.25 4.89
CA TYR A 142 2.92 -0.09 5.48
C TYR A 142 2.39 -1.42 6.01
N PHE A 143 1.72 -1.34 7.16
CA PHE A 143 0.78 -2.35 7.58
C PHE A 143 -0.57 -2.14 6.87
N ASN A 144 -1.71 -2.22 7.51
CA ASN A 144 -2.98 -2.09 6.79
C ASN A 144 -3.45 -0.63 6.85
N ALA A 145 -3.36 0.06 5.72
CA ALA A 145 -3.93 1.39 5.59
C ALA A 145 -5.45 1.33 5.71
N ALA A 146 -6.04 2.21 6.52
CA ALA A 146 -7.48 2.26 6.75
C ALA A 146 -7.94 3.69 7.01
N GLY A 147 -9.24 3.90 6.97
CA GLY A 147 -9.85 5.19 7.26
C GLY A 147 -10.20 5.99 6.00
N ALA A 148 -10.74 7.18 6.23
CA ALA A 148 -11.19 8.09 5.19
C ALA A 148 -10.88 9.53 5.58
N SER A 149 -10.77 10.42 4.59
CA SER A 149 -10.79 11.86 4.79
C SER A 149 -12.25 12.38 4.73
N PRO A 150 -12.51 13.64 5.11
CA PRO A 150 -13.84 14.21 4.94
C PRO A 150 -14.37 14.22 3.48
N GLN A 151 -13.47 14.20 2.50
CA GLN A 151 -13.81 14.27 1.08
C GLN A 151 -13.68 12.94 0.36
N PHE A 152 -12.79 12.06 0.79
CA PHE A 152 -12.45 10.84 0.06
C PHE A 152 -12.40 9.62 1.01
N GLY A 153 -12.98 8.52 0.54
CA GLY A 153 -12.88 7.20 1.16
C GLY A 153 -12.21 6.20 0.23
N GLU A 154 -11.99 5.01 0.74
CA GLU A 154 -11.49 3.90 -0.05
C GLU A 154 -12.54 3.46 -1.08
N HIS A 155 -12.14 3.35 -2.34
CA HIS A 155 -13.03 2.94 -3.44
C HIS A 155 -12.27 2.10 -4.47
N HIS A 156 -12.25 0.80 -4.29
CA HIS A 156 -11.72 -0.14 -5.26
C HIS A 156 -12.82 -0.65 -6.19
N ARG A 157 -12.50 -0.86 -7.48
CA ARG A 157 -13.45 -1.46 -8.45
C ARG A 157 -13.86 -2.87 -8.04
N ILE A 158 -12.92 -3.62 -7.47
CA ILE A 158 -13.16 -4.91 -6.81
C ILE A 158 -12.61 -4.75 -5.40
N GLU A 159 -13.52 -4.69 -4.41
CA GLU A 159 -13.14 -4.50 -3.02
C GLU A 159 -12.79 -5.84 -2.37
N THR A 160 -11.62 -5.90 -1.76
CA THR A 160 -11.11 -7.10 -1.05
C THR A 160 -10.71 -6.83 0.39
N HIS A 161 -10.72 -5.56 0.83
CA HIS A 161 -10.31 -5.20 2.18
C HIS A 161 -11.45 -5.40 3.18
N LEU A 162 -11.07 -5.79 4.41
CA LEU A 162 -12.01 -6.18 5.45
C LEU A 162 -12.98 -5.05 5.82
N ILE A 163 -12.46 -3.88 6.22
CA ILE A 163 -13.27 -2.78 6.74
C ILE A 163 -14.33 -2.31 5.72
N PRO A 164 -13.99 -1.99 4.46
CA PRO A 164 -14.99 -1.65 3.47
C PRO A 164 -16.04 -2.74 3.24
N ASN A 165 -15.64 -4.02 3.24
CA ASN A 165 -16.58 -5.12 3.05
C ASN A 165 -17.56 -5.27 4.24
N VAL A 166 -17.09 -5.11 5.47
CA VAL A 166 -17.97 -5.08 6.66
C VAL A 166 -18.94 -3.90 6.59
N LEU A 167 -18.45 -2.71 6.19
CA LEU A 167 -19.30 -1.52 6.06
C LEU A 167 -20.34 -1.65 4.93
N LYS A 168 -20.05 -2.38 3.84
CA LYS A 168 -21.05 -2.70 2.80
C LYS A 168 -22.20 -3.55 3.36
N VAL A 169 -21.91 -4.47 4.27
CA VAL A 169 -22.96 -5.23 4.95
C VAL A 169 -23.81 -4.31 5.82
N ALA A 170 -23.19 -3.43 6.60
CA ALA A 170 -23.89 -2.45 7.43
C ALA A 170 -24.78 -1.49 6.63
N LEU A 171 -24.40 -1.22 5.36
CA LEU A 171 -25.18 -0.41 4.42
C LEU A 171 -26.25 -1.22 3.66
N GLY A 172 -26.38 -2.52 3.92
CA GLY A 172 -27.32 -3.40 3.21
C GLY A 172 -26.95 -3.64 1.73
N GLN A 173 -25.71 -3.39 1.33
CA GLN A 173 -25.23 -3.61 -0.04
C GLN A 173 -24.83 -5.07 -0.29
N THR A 174 -24.49 -5.80 0.76
CA THR A 174 -24.21 -7.24 0.77
C THR A 174 -24.84 -7.87 2.00
N ASN A 175 -25.12 -9.19 1.95
CA ASN A 175 -25.80 -9.87 3.05
C ASN A 175 -24.87 -10.30 4.18
N ASN A 176 -23.58 -10.56 3.86
CA ASN A 176 -22.62 -11.08 4.81
C ASN A 176 -21.18 -10.65 4.45
N VAL A 177 -20.24 -10.84 5.37
CA VAL A 177 -18.81 -10.76 5.16
C VAL A 177 -18.17 -12.12 5.42
N SER A 178 -17.22 -12.53 4.57
CA SER A 178 -16.49 -13.79 4.76
C SER A 178 -15.30 -13.59 5.70
N ILE A 179 -15.15 -14.48 6.67
CA ILE A 179 -13.97 -14.58 7.53
C ILE A 179 -13.12 -15.75 7.02
N PHE A 180 -11.94 -15.44 6.49
CA PHE A 180 -11.00 -16.41 5.93
C PHE A 180 -10.08 -16.97 7.02
N GLY A 181 -10.34 -18.22 7.44
CA GLY A 181 -9.59 -18.91 8.49
C GLY A 181 -10.06 -18.58 9.90
N THR A 182 -10.24 -19.66 10.69
CA THR A 182 -10.64 -19.59 12.11
C THR A 182 -9.74 -20.44 12.99
N ASP A 183 -8.62 -20.89 12.43
CA ASP A 183 -7.64 -21.83 12.99
C ASP A 183 -6.24 -21.19 13.14
N TYR A 184 -6.17 -19.86 13.11
CA TYR A 184 -4.93 -19.15 13.43
C TYR A 184 -4.56 -19.31 14.91
N PRO A 185 -3.27 -19.35 15.26
CA PRO A 185 -2.79 -19.42 16.65
C PRO A 185 -2.96 -18.06 17.36
N THR A 186 -4.19 -17.56 17.42
CA THR A 186 -4.60 -16.28 18.01
C THR A 186 -5.72 -16.52 19.01
N PRO A 187 -6.01 -15.59 19.94
CA PRO A 187 -7.01 -15.79 20.98
C PRO A 187 -8.42 -16.16 20.50
N ASP A 188 -8.83 -15.66 19.33
CA ASP A 188 -10.16 -15.91 18.76
C ASP A 188 -10.15 -16.76 17.47
N GLY A 189 -8.96 -17.27 17.10
CA GLY A 189 -8.76 -18.10 15.92
C GLY A 189 -8.68 -17.34 14.59
N THR A 190 -8.90 -16.02 14.58
CA THR A 190 -8.81 -15.21 13.35
C THR A 190 -7.47 -14.47 13.25
N CYS A 191 -7.08 -14.06 12.05
CA CYS A 191 -5.80 -13.37 11.88
C CYS A 191 -5.82 -11.97 12.52
N ILE A 192 -4.67 -11.55 13.04
CA ILE A 192 -4.46 -10.22 13.62
C ILE A 192 -3.79 -9.33 12.60
N ARG A 193 -4.23 -8.07 12.50
CA ARG A 193 -3.68 -7.06 11.61
C ARG A 193 -3.51 -5.73 12.34
N ASP A 194 -2.39 -5.07 12.09
CA ASP A 194 -2.17 -3.68 12.50
C ASP A 194 -2.79 -2.75 11.45
N TYR A 195 -3.58 -1.78 11.89
CA TYR A 195 -4.24 -0.79 11.04
C TYR A 195 -3.70 0.60 11.34
N ILE A 196 -3.28 1.33 10.29
CA ILE A 196 -2.84 2.71 10.39
C ILE A 196 -3.78 3.62 9.61
N HIS A 197 -4.16 4.74 10.22
CA HIS A 197 -5.05 5.69 9.55
C HIS A 197 -4.34 6.44 8.41
N ILE A 198 -5.06 6.66 7.28
CA ILE A 198 -4.51 7.32 6.09
C ILE A 198 -3.99 8.74 6.37
N ALA A 199 -4.54 9.45 7.37
CA ALA A 199 -4.04 10.76 7.76
C ALA A 199 -2.63 10.69 8.38
N ASP A 200 -2.35 9.64 9.19
CA ASP A 200 -1.03 9.42 9.79
C ASP A 200 -0.02 8.98 8.72
N LEU A 201 -0.46 8.16 7.76
CA LEU A 201 0.35 7.84 6.58
C LEU A 201 0.69 9.09 5.79
N ALA A 202 -0.28 9.95 5.49
CA ALA A 202 -0.03 11.19 4.77
C ALA A 202 0.96 12.10 5.53
N GLN A 203 0.81 12.21 6.84
CA GLN A 203 1.74 12.99 7.69
C GLN A 203 3.16 12.40 7.63
N ALA A 204 3.32 11.08 7.68
CA ALA A 204 4.62 10.42 7.55
C ALA A 204 5.28 10.75 6.20
N HIS A 205 4.52 10.78 5.11
CA HIS A 205 5.04 11.16 3.78
C HIS A 205 5.50 12.62 3.72
N LEU A 206 4.76 13.54 4.34
CA LEU A 206 5.18 14.95 4.43
C LEU A 206 6.46 15.10 5.25
N LEU A 207 6.61 14.34 6.33
CA LEU A 207 7.85 14.32 7.13
C LEU A 207 9.02 13.74 6.35
N ALA A 208 8.79 12.71 5.50
CA ALA A 208 9.83 12.11 4.67
C ALA A 208 10.39 13.05 3.60
N LEU A 209 9.63 14.06 3.18
CA LEU A 209 10.11 15.09 2.24
C LEU A 209 11.12 16.07 2.88
N GLN A 210 11.20 16.13 4.19
CA GLN A 210 12.14 17.02 4.88
C GLN A 210 13.59 16.60 4.61
N PRO A 211 14.54 17.55 4.55
CA PRO A 211 15.96 17.23 4.38
C PRO A 211 16.52 16.31 5.47
N GLY A 212 17.44 15.42 5.07
CA GLY A 212 18.12 14.52 5.99
C GLY A 212 17.29 13.32 6.46
N LYS A 213 16.09 13.12 5.92
CA LYS A 213 15.28 11.92 6.16
C LYS A 213 15.59 10.87 5.10
N SER A 214 16.20 9.76 5.50
CA SER A 214 16.53 8.63 4.64
C SER A 214 16.52 7.35 5.47
N GLY A 215 16.04 6.26 4.91
CA GLY A 215 16.01 4.96 5.60
C GLY A 215 14.77 4.15 5.29
N VAL A 216 14.63 3.05 6.03
CA VAL A 216 13.46 2.17 5.99
C VAL A 216 12.70 2.33 7.30
N PHE A 217 11.40 2.49 7.23
CA PHE A 217 10.54 2.68 8.41
C PHE A 217 9.26 1.87 8.27
N ASN A 218 8.87 1.22 9.34
CA ASN A 218 7.55 0.61 9.46
C ASN A 218 6.49 1.66 9.77
N LEU A 219 5.35 1.58 9.09
CA LEU A 219 4.20 2.45 9.36
C LEU A 219 2.99 1.60 9.77
N GLY A 220 2.80 1.48 11.07
CA GLY A 220 1.71 0.80 11.75
C GLY A 220 1.34 1.56 13.02
N ASN A 221 0.33 1.08 13.73
CA ASN A 221 -0.10 1.64 15.02
C ASN A 221 0.62 0.97 16.21
N GLY A 222 1.30 -0.17 15.97
CA GLY A 222 2.00 -0.95 16.99
C GLY A 222 1.10 -1.90 17.78
N GLU A 223 -0.21 -1.88 17.52
CA GLU A 223 -1.20 -2.77 18.09
C GLU A 223 -1.95 -3.50 16.98
N GLY A 224 -2.25 -4.78 17.21
CA GLY A 224 -2.99 -5.59 16.24
C GLY A 224 -4.44 -5.82 16.69
N PHE A 225 -5.35 -5.89 15.72
CA PHE A 225 -6.75 -6.22 15.93
C PHE A 225 -7.10 -7.48 15.14
N SER A 226 -7.84 -8.39 15.76
CA SER A 226 -8.32 -9.58 15.08
C SER A 226 -9.44 -9.24 14.08
N VAL A 227 -9.69 -10.11 13.12
CA VAL A 227 -10.81 -9.92 12.17
C VAL A 227 -12.14 -9.84 12.93
N ARG A 228 -12.35 -10.66 13.97
CA ARG A 228 -13.58 -10.62 14.77
C ARG A 228 -13.73 -9.31 15.55
N GLU A 229 -12.66 -8.77 16.11
CA GLU A 229 -12.68 -7.48 16.81
C GLU A 229 -13.05 -6.34 15.85
N VAL A 230 -12.52 -6.36 14.63
CA VAL A 230 -12.87 -5.36 13.61
C VAL A 230 -14.35 -5.46 13.23
N VAL A 231 -14.85 -6.67 12.96
CA VAL A 231 -16.28 -6.90 12.66
C VAL A 231 -17.15 -6.40 13.79
N ALA A 232 -16.92 -6.87 15.03
CA ALA A 232 -17.70 -6.46 16.20
C ALA A 232 -17.66 -4.94 16.45
N THR A 233 -16.52 -4.30 16.16
CA THR A 233 -16.40 -2.84 16.29
C THR A 233 -17.23 -2.13 15.23
N CYS A 234 -17.23 -2.59 13.99
CA CYS A 234 -18.06 -2.03 12.91
C CYS A 234 -19.55 -2.18 13.25
N GLU A 235 -19.99 -3.37 13.69
CA GLU A 235 -21.38 -3.62 14.12
C GLU A 235 -21.81 -2.64 15.23
N ARG A 236 -20.99 -2.50 16.26
CA ARG A 236 -21.27 -1.57 17.36
C ARG A 236 -21.37 -0.11 16.92
N ILE A 237 -20.51 0.33 16.01
CA ILE A 237 -20.49 1.73 15.53
C ILE A 237 -21.65 2.01 14.59
N THR A 238 -21.97 1.06 13.71
CA THR A 238 -23.04 1.22 12.71
C THR A 238 -24.41 0.90 13.26
N ARG A 239 -24.51 0.34 14.50
CA ARG A 239 -25.74 -0.13 15.15
C ARG A 239 -26.51 -1.15 14.30
N SER A 240 -25.79 -1.96 13.52
CA SER A 240 -26.39 -3.02 12.73
C SER A 240 -26.32 -4.31 13.53
N GLU A 241 -27.48 -4.87 13.88
CA GLU A 241 -27.59 -6.02 14.81
C GLU A 241 -27.59 -7.40 14.12
N GLU A 242 -27.58 -7.48 12.79
CA GLU A 242 -27.73 -8.75 12.06
C GLU A 242 -26.72 -8.91 10.95
N HIS A 243 -25.51 -9.34 11.28
CA HIS A 243 -24.54 -9.72 10.24
C HIS A 243 -24.03 -11.14 10.49
N THR A 244 -24.58 -12.10 9.76
CA THR A 244 -24.02 -13.45 9.67
C THR A 244 -22.70 -13.41 8.91
N SER A 245 -21.60 -13.63 9.62
CA SER A 245 -20.30 -13.89 8.99
C SER A 245 -20.26 -15.33 8.46
N GLU A 246 -19.96 -15.53 7.19
CA GLU A 246 -19.63 -16.85 6.67
C GLU A 246 -18.18 -17.19 7.03
N LEU A 247 -18.00 -18.37 7.67
CA LEU A 247 -16.69 -18.89 8.06
C LEU A 247 -16.17 -19.80 6.95
N GLN A 248 -15.01 -19.47 6.38
CA GLN A 248 -14.30 -20.34 5.43
C GLN A 248 -13.02 -20.87 6.08
N SER A 249 -12.67 -22.13 5.79
CA SER A 249 -11.44 -22.73 6.32
C SER A 249 -10.20 -22.14 5.64
N HIS A 250 -9.06 -22.16 6.34
CA HIS A 250 -7.78 -21.65 5.82
C HIS A 250 -7.27 -22.42 4.58
N HIS A 251 -7.81 -23.61 4.32
CA HIS A 251 -7.38 -24.50 3.24
C HIS A 251 -8.02 -24.21 1.88
N ASP A 252 -8.93 -23.24 1.79
CA ASP A 252 -9.67 -22.90 0.57
C ASP A 252 -9.06 -21.72 -0.23
N LEU A 253 -7.82 -21.33 0.09
CA LEU A 253 -7.08 -20.24 -0.58
C LEU A 253 -5.85 -20.74 -1.32
#